data_d380556e7a8e44c9f327017234f5c9b9
#
_entry.id   d380556e7a8e44c9f327017234f5c9b9
#
_cell.length_a   1.000
_cell.length_b   1.000
_cell.length_c   1.000
_cell.angle_alpha   90.00
_cell.angle_beta   90.00
_cell.angle_gamma   90.00
#
_symmetry.space_group_name_H-M   'P 1'
#
loop_
_entity.id
_entity.type
_entity.pdbx_description
1 polymer ?
#
loop_
_entity_poly.entity_id
_entity_poly.type
_entity_poly.pdbx_seq_one_letter_code
_entity_poly.pdbx_strand_id
1 'polypeptide(L)'
;MKNWPAAALLLLTTILLPCAARSQDNYEIQVYSYDTVPPRTTMFEIHSNFTVEGSKTVVDGMLPTNHAEHETLEITQGVNDWSEVGFYVFSSIQSDGGWQWVGDHIRPRVRVPPSWHWPVGVSVSNEIGYQRAAFSPDTWTWEIRPIIDKKLGPWYLDLNPTLDRSFHGPSVNQGVEFSPNVKISYDITNKIAGGLEYYGAYGPLTGFDPVRDQEQQFFPSIDVDFGPQWEFNFGVGVGVTRSTDHLIVKCIIGRRFSWPHGKK
;
A
#
# COMPACT_ATOMS: atom_id res chain seq x y z
N MET A 1 42.51 -53.54 -21.54
CA MET A 1 42.55 -52.08 -21.56
C MET A 1 41.09 -51.62 -21.74
N LYS A 2 40.44 -51.17 -20.64
CA LYS A 2 39.03 -50.74 -20.67
C LYS A 2 39.00 -49.22 -20.66
N ASN A 3 38.48 -48.65 -21.75
CA ASN A 3 38.24 -47.19 -21.88
C ASN A 3 36.99 -46.82 -21.10
N TRP A 4 37.13 -45.93 -20.12
CA TRP A 4 36.00 -45.30 -19.47
C TRP A 4 35.65 -44.01 -20.25
N PRO A 5 34.41 -43.78 -20.61
CA PRO A 5 34.01 -42.48 -21.15
C PRO A 5 33.94 -41.47 -20.03
N ALA A 6 34.57 -40.32 -20.28
CA ALA A 6 34.51 -39.17 -19.41
C ALA A 6 33.07 -38.68 -19.35
N ALA A 7 32.44 -38.81 -18.18
CA ALA A 7 31.17 -38.19 -17.88
C ALA A 7 31.40 -36.68 -17.75
N ALA A 8 30.91 -35.95 -18.75
CA ALA A 8 30.86 -34.49 -18.71
C ALA A 8 29.89 -34.11 -17.57
N LEU A 9 30.46 -33.62 -16.47
CA LEU A 9 29.73 -32.99 -15.38
C LEU A 9 29.23 -31.64 -15.92
N LEU A 10 27.99 -31.62 -16.44
CA LEU A 10 27.30 -30.38 -16.75
C LEU A 10 26.99 -29.69 -15.40
N LEU A 11 27.87 -28.76 -15.00
CA LEU A 11 27.58 -27.82 -13.93
C LEU A 11 26.44 -26.94 -14.42
N LEU A 12 25.24 -27.28 -14.01
CA LEU A 12 24.07 -26.39 -14.15
C LEU A 12 24.29 -25.22 -13.18
N THR A 13 25.03 -24.22 -13.61
CA THR A 13 25.05 -22.91 -12.96
C THR A 13 23.66 -22.34 -13.15
N THR A 14 22.78 -22.58 -12.19
CA THR A 14 21.59 -21.76 -12.01
C THR A 14 22.09 -20.35 -11.75
N ILE A 15 22.05 -19.53 -12.79
CA ILE A 15 22.16 -18.09 -12.67
C ILE A 15 20.98 -17.70 -11.77
N LEU A 16 21.25 -17.50 -10.50
CA LEU A 16 20.40 -16.76 -9.59
C LEU A 16 20.39 -15.34 -10.13
N LEU A 17 19.52 -15.05 -11.08
CA LEU A 17 19.15 -13.69 -11.37
C LEU A 17 18.61 -13.14 -10.04
N PRO A 18 19.15 -12.04 -9.51
CA PRO A 18 18.49 -11.35 -8.43
C PRO A 18 17.10 -10.99 -8.95
N CYS A 19 16.08 -11.66 -8.44
CA CYS A 19 14.72 -11.18 -8.56
C CYS A 19 14.75 -9.83 -7.84
N ALA A 20 14.43 -8.76 -8.55
CA ALA A 20 14.31 -7.45 -7.94
C ALA A 20 13.31 -7.62 -6.80
N ALA A 21 13.79 -7.51 -5.55
CA ALA A 21 12.92 -7.45 -4.41
C ALA A 21 12.08 -6.18 -4.62
N ARG A 22 10.80 -6.34 -4.89
CA ARG A 22 9.85 -5.23 -4.92
C ARG A 22 9.51 -4.97 -3.48
N SER A 23 9.88 -3.84 -2.96
CA SER A 23 9.37 -3.38 -1.69
C SER A 23 7.93 -2.95 -1.92
N GLN A 24 6.98 -3.50 -1.16
CA GLN A 24 5.66 -2.91 -1.03
C GLN A 24 5.85 -1.40 -0.83
N ASP A 25 4.96 -0.61 -1.41
CA ASP A 25 5.05 0.83 -1.25
C ASP A 25 4.91 1.19 0.24
N ASN A 26 6.06 1.38 0.90
CA ASN A 26 6.15 1.72 2.33
C ASN A 26 5.54 3.10 2.62
N TYR A 27 5.11 3.83 1.60
CA TYR A 27 4.50 5.15 1.74
C TYR A 27 3.01 5.08 2.04
N GLU A 28 2.32 3.98 1.66
CA GLU A 28 0.87 3.90 1.72
C GLU A 28 0.40 2.54 2.29
N ILE A 29 0.72 2.27 3.57
CA ILE A 29 0.32 1.04 4.25
C ILE A 29 -1.07 1.24 4.87
N GLN A 30 -2.12 1.17 4.04
CA GLN A 30 -3.52 1.33 4.45
C GLN A 30 -4.44 0.37 3.69
N VAL A 31 -5.41 -0.22 4.39
CA VAL A 31 -6.56 -0.88 3.78
C VAL A 31 -7.71 0.13 3.78
N TYR A 32 -8.12 0.56 2.59
CA TYR A 32 -9.12 1.61 2.40
C TYR A 32 -10.54 1.10 2.56
N SER A 33 -11.36 1.79 3.37
CA SER A 33 -12.80 1.55 3.41
C SER A 33 -13.52 2.07 2.16
N TYR A 34 -14.74 1.61 1.90
CA TYR A 34 -15.52 2.08 0.75
C TYR A 34 -15.95 3.55 0.86
N ASP A 35 -16.00 4.10 2.06
CA ASP A 35 -16.47 5.46 2.31
C ASP A 35 -15.56 6.50 1.64
N THR A 36 -16.18 7.55 1.11
CA THR A 36 -15.50 8.72 0.57
C THR A 36 -15.64 9.91 1.49
N VAL A 37 -14.70 10.84 1.42
CA VAL A 37 -14.77 12.12 2.11
C VAL A 37 -16.06 12.85 1.68
N PRO A 38 -16.88 13.35 2.62
CA PRO A 38 -18.14 14.03 2.29
C PRO A 38 -17.92 15.26 1.40
N PRO A 39 -18.94 15.65 0.61
CA PRO A 39 -18.85 16.87 -0.22
C PRO A 39 -18.50 18.09 0.63
N ARG A 40 -17.71 19.02 0.06
CA ARG A 40 -17.21 20.23 0.73
C ARG A 40 -16.39 19.97 1.99
N THR A 41 -15.80 18.83 2.07
CA THR A 41 -14.87 18.48 3.14
C THR A 41 -13.53 18.15 2.52
N THR A 42 -12.48 18.69 3.09
CA THR A 42 -11.11 18.29 2.78
C THR A 42 -10.57 17.51 3.96
N MET A 43 -9.98 16.38 3.68
CA MET A 43 -9.27 15.55 4.65
C MET A 43 -7.77 15.71 4.42
N PHE A 44 -7.04 15.88 5.50
CA PHE A 44 -5.58 15.83 5.52
C PHE A 44 -5.18 14.62 6.35
N GLU A 45 -4.38 13.75 5.77
CA GLU A 45 -3.84 12.56 6.44
C GLU A 45 -2.33 12.57 6.36
N ILE A 46 -1.71 12.12 7.43
CA ILE A 46 -0.27 11.84 7.49
C ILE A 46 -0.14 10.36 7.77
N HIS A 47 0.56 9.65 6.87
CA HIS A 47 0.97 8.28 7.06
C HIS A 47 2.47 8.29 7.39
N SER A 48 2.80 7.85 8.58
CA SER A 48 4.18 7.72 9.07
C SER A 48 4.51 6.25 9.22
N ASN A 49 5.42 5.75 8.40
CA ASN A 49 5.79 4.34 8.34
C ASN A 49 7.29 4.20 8.58
N PHE A 50 7.67 3.77 9.79
CA PHE A 50 9.07 3.58 10.16
C PHE A 50 9.50 2.13 9.95
N THR A 51 10.45 1.89 9.06
CA THR A 51 11.06 0.57 8.85
C THR A 51 12.13 0.33 9.90
N VAL A 52 11.79 -0.48 10.91
CA VAL A 52 12.72 -0.85 12.00
C VAL A 52 13.77 -1.83 11.50
N GLU A 53 13.36 -2.79 10.65
CA GLU A 53 14.25 -3.77 10.05
C GLU A 53 13.86 -4.02 8.60
N GLY A 54 14.68 -3.54 7.67
CA GLY A 54 14.49 -3.61 6.23
C GLY A 54 15.80 -3.87 5.48
N SER A 55 15.82 -3.55 4.19
CA SER A 55 16.99 -3.67 3.34
C SER A 55 18.13 -2.75 3.83
N LYS A 56 19.35 -3.28 3.93
CA LYS A 56 20.53 -2.55 4.47
C LYS A 56 21.47 -2.04 3.40
N THR A 57 21.23 -2.37 2.15
CA THR A 57 22.10 -2.03 1.03
C THR A 57 21.27 -1.50 -0.13
N VAL A 58 21.90 -0.71 -0.98
CA VAL A 58 21.28 -0.29 -2.26
C VAL A 58 21.08 -1.54 -3.13
N VAL A 59 19.86 -1.73 -3.63
CA VAL A 59 19.50 -2.82 -4.54
C VAL A 59 18.89 -2.19 -5.79
N ASP A 60 19.45 -2.49 -6.95
CA ASP A 60 18.98 -1.99 -8.26
C ASP A 60 18.84 -0.45 -8.33
N GLY A 61 19.68 0.26 -7.59
CA GLY A 61 19.67 1.72 -7.50
C GLY A 61 18.71 2.31 -6.45
N MET A 62 17.87 1.49 -5.83
CA MET A 62 16.99 1.91 -4.74
C MET A 62 17.75 2.02 -3.42
N LEU A 63 17.42 3.06 -2.66
CA LEU A 63 17.97 3.30 -1.34
C LEU A 63 17.51 2.24 -0.34
N PRO A 64 18.33 1.93 0.68
CA PRO A 64 17.96 0.98 1.73
C PRO A 64 16.78 1.51 2.56
N THR A 65 15.91 0.59 3.00
CA THR A 65 14.75 0.93 3.83
C THR A 65 15.04 0.82 5.33
N ASN A 66 16.14 0.16 5.72
CA ASN A 66 16.46 -0.06 7.13
C ASN A 66 16.66 1.25 7.90
N HIS A 67 15.88 1.46 8.96
CA HIS A 67 15.82 2.69 9.76
C HIS A 67 15.41 3.94 8.95
N ALA A 68 14.68 3.75 7.87
CA ALA A 68 14.07 4.85 7.11
C ALA A 68 12.66 5.14 7.61
N GLU A 69 12.32 6.42 7.65
CA GLU A 69 10.95 6.91 7.83
C GLU A 69 10.36 7.20 6.45
N HIS A 70 9.17 6.70 6.19
CA HIS A 70 8.39 6.94 4.98
C HIS A 70 7.15 7.74 5.34
N GLU A 71 7.07 8.95 4.81
CA GLU A 71 6.00 9.90 5.13
C GLU A 71 5.15 10.16 3.90
N THR A 72 3.84 10.10 4.08
CA THR A 72 2.87 10.50 3.06
C THR A 72 1.97 11.58 3.60
N LEU A 73 1.91 12.71 2.91
CA LEU A 73 0.85 13.69 3.08
C LEU A 73 -0.23 13.41 2.03
N GLU A 74 -1.38 12.94 2.47
CA GLU A 74 -2.58 12.82 1.64
C GLU A 74 -3.51 14.01 1.88
N ILE A 75 -3.99 14.62 0.78
CA ILE A 75 -4.99 15.69 0.80
C ILE A 75 -6.16 15.23 -0.06
N THR A 76 -7.27 14.84 0.56
CA THR A 76 -8.44 14.33 -0.15
C THR A 76 -9.59 15.31 -0.07
N GLN A 77 -10.14 15.67 -1.24
CA GLN A 77 -11.29 16.55 -1.40
C GLN A 77 -12.54 15.75 -1.79
N GLY A 78 -13.56 15.78 -0.94
CA GLY A 78 -14.88 15.30 -1.30
C GLY A 78 -15.54 16.17 -2.37
N VAL A 79 -15.87 15.58 -3.52
CA VAL A 79 -16.47 16.27 -4.67
C VAL A 79 -17.99 16.25 -4.58
N ASN A 80 -18.57 15.09 -4.33
CA ASN A 80 -20.01 14.87 -4.14
C ASN A 80 -20.22 13.63 -3.26
N ASP A 81 -21.48 13.17 -3.09
CA ASP A 81 -21.83 12.06 -2.18
C ASP A 81 -21.25 10.70 -2.59
N TRP A 82 -20.68 10.59 -3.78
CA TRP A 82 -20.17 9.34 -4.34
C TRP A 82 -18.78 9.44 -4.96
N SER A 83 -18.11 10.60 -4.85
CA SER A 83 -16.76 10.75 -5.41
C SER A 83 -15.89 11.73 -4.64
N GLU A 84 -14.59 11.46 -4.68
CA GLU A 84 -13.52 12.28 -4.10
C GLU A 84 -12.28 12.26 -5.00
N VAL A 85 -11.35 13.18 -4.74
CA VAL A 85 -10.03 13.21 -5.36
C VAL A 85 -8.99 13.42 -4.28
N GLY A 86 -8.03 12.49 -4.18
CA GLY A 86 -6.87 12.55 -3.31
C GLY A 86 -5.62 13.00 -4.07
N PHE A 87 -4.73 13.69 -3.37
CA PHE A 87 -3.39 14.05 -3.79
C PHE A 87 -2.41 13.58 -2.74
N TYR A 88 -1.33 12.93 -3.18
CA TYR A 88 -0.30 12.38 -2.32
C TYR A 88 1.03 13.07 -2.58
N VAL A 89 1.74 13.38 -1.54
CA VAL A 89 3.13 13.79 -1.58
C VAL A 89 3.92 12.83 -0.72
N PHE A 90 4.79 12.07 -1.35
CA PHE A 90 5.64 11.10 -0.68
C PHE A 90 7.00 11.69 -0.33
N SER A 91 7.47 11.39 0.86
CA SER A 91 8.81 11.74 1.29
C SER A 91 9.44 10.64 2.13
N SER A 92 10.75 10.65 2.24
CA SER A 92 11.50 9.70 3.06
C SER A 92 12.58 10.43 3.85
N ILE A 93 12.79 9.99 5.09
CA ILE A 93 13.92 10.41 5.92
C ILE A 93 14.82 9.20 6.07
N GLN A 94 15.96 9.25 5.41
CA GLN A 94 16.96 8.19 5.42
C GLN A 94 17.85 8.30 6.68
N SER A 95 18.32 7.17 7.18
CA SER A 95 19.16 7.11 8.40
C SER A 95 20.42 7.96 8.33
N ASP A 96 20.93 8.22 7.14
CA ASP A 96 22.16 8.99 6.88
C ASP A 96 22.00 10.15 5.91
N GLY A 97 20.82 10.30 5.28
CA GLY A 97 20.60 11.22 4.16
C GLY A 97 19.59 12.34 4.38
N GLY A 98 18.94 12.41 5.55
CA GLY A 98 17.92 13.43 5.84
C GLY A 98 16.65 13.30 5.00
N TRP A 99 15.84 14.35 4.99
CA TRP A 99 14.57 14.38 4.27
C TRP A 99 14.76 14.46 2.75
N GLN A 100 14.01 13.64 2.03
CA GLN A 100 13.99 13.63 0.57
C GLN A 100 12.54 13.54 0.06
N TRP A 101 12.20 14.32 -0.95
CA TRP A 101 10.98 14.12 -1.72
C TRP A 101 11.14 12.84 -2.57
N VAL A 102 10.08 12.03 -2.61
CA VAL A 102 10.04 10.74 -3.28
C VAL A 102 9.21 10.80 -4.55
N GLY A 103 8.01 11.36 -4.46
CA GLY A 103 7.08 11.40 -5.59
C GLY A 103 5.73 12.00 -5.22
N ASP A 104 4.83 12.00 -6.19
CA ASP A 104 3.46 12.52 -6.05
C ASP A 104 2.49 11.65 -6.84
N HIS A 105 1.31 11.42 -6.26
CA HIS A 105 0.22 10.71 -6.93
C HIS A 105 -1.08 11.50 -6.89
N ILE A 106 -1.99 11.21 -7.83
CA ILE A 106 -3.37 11.67 -7.83
C ILE A 106 -4.30 10.47 -7.83
N ARG A 107 -5.34 10.50 -6.98
CA ARG A 107 -6.24 9.39 -6.76
C ARG A 107 -7.72 9.80 -6.82
N PRO A 108 -8.37 9.85 -7.98
CA PRO A 108 -9.82 9.89 -8.06
C PRO A 108 -10.42 8.56 -7.57
N ARG A 109 -11.46 8.66 -6.73
CA ARG A 109 -12.23 7.51 -6.23
C ARG A 109 -13.72 7.74 -6.37
N VAL A 110 -14.44 6.67 -6.71
CA VAL A 110 -15.90 6.66 -6.79
C VAL A 110 -16.45 5.51 -5.95
N ARG A 111 -17.61 5.73 -5.32
CA ARG A 111 -18.31 4.70 -4.55
C ARG A 111 -19.72 4.49 -5.02
N VAL A 112 -20.26 3.32 -4.73
CA VAL A 112 -21.72 3.10 -4.83
C VAL A 112 -22.41 4.02 -3.84
N PRO A 113 -23.38 4.84 -4.28
CA PRO A 113 -24.08 5.75 -3.40
C PRO A 113 -24.79 5.01 -2.26
N PRO A 114 -24.71 5.47 -1.00
CA PRO A 114 -25.43 4.84 0.12
C PRO A 114 -26.94 4.71 -0.09
N SER A 115 -27.54 5.61 -0.90
CA SER A 115 -28.96 5.58 -1.27
C SER A 115 -29.40 4.35 -2.07
N TRP A 116 -28.45 3.60 -2.64
CA TRP A 116 -28.76 2.35 -3.36
C TRP A 116 -28.93 1.15 -2.42
N HIS A 117 -28.61 1.32 -1.14
CA HIS A 117 -28.76 0.29 -0.09
C HIS A 117 -28.15 -1.07 -0.44
N TRP A 118 -26.98 -1.08 -1.06
CA TRP A 118 -26.26 -2.32 -1.35
C TRP A 118 -25.92 -3.06 -0.07
N PRO A 119 -25.88 -4.41 -0.08
CA PRO A 119 -25.60 -5.22 1.12
C PRO A 119 -24.16 -5.13 1.59
N VAL A 120 -23.27 -4.57 0.76
CA VAL A 120 -21.85 -4.32 1.03
C VAL A 120 -21.46 -2.93 0.55
N GLY A 121 -20.48 -2.31 1.18
CA GLY A 121 -19.84 -1.11 0.67
C GLY A 121 -18.99 -1.46 -0.54
N VAL A 122 -19.06 -0.65 -1.62
CA VAL A 122 -18.23 -0.83 -2.82
C VAL A 122 -17.74 0.50 -3.31
N SER A 123 -16.45 0.61 -3.53
CA SER A 123 -15.83 1.74 -4.23
C SER A 123 -14.71 1.28 -5.15
N VAL A 124 -14.29 2.16 -6.05
CA VAL A 124 -13.13 1.94 -6.92
C VAL A 124 -12.27 3.18 -6.88
N SER A 125 -11.03 2.99 -6.48
CA SER A 125 -9.97 3.97 -6.56
C SER A 125 -9.17 3.76 -7.84
N ASN A 126 -8.73 4.87 -8.44
CA ASN A 126 -7.73 4.90 -9.51
C ASN A 126 -6.62 5.83 -9.05
N GLU A 127 -5.40 5.36 -9.14
CA GLU A 127 -4.25 6.15 -8.74
C GLU A 127 -3.20 6.14 -9.85
N ILE A 128 -2.65 7.32 -10.15
CA ILE A 128 -1.55 7.46 -11.09
C ILE A 128 -0.54 8.43 -10.52
N GLY A 129 0.73 8.11 -10.66
CA GLY A 129 1.74 9.03 -10.20
C GLY A 129 3.17 8.64 -10.52
N TYR A 130 4.04 9.45 -9.97
CA TYR A 130 5.48 9.38 -10.19
C TYR A 130 6.21 9.16 -8.88
N GLN A 131 7.20 8.27 -8.92
CA GLN A 131 8.21 8.11 -7.86
C GLN A 131 9.61 8.16 -8.46
N ARG A 132 10.56 8.70 -7.72
CA ARG A 132 11.96 8.76 -8.13
C ARG A 132 12.59 7.35 -8.13
N ALA A 133 13.45 7.09 -9.10
CA ALA A 133 14.14 5.80 -9.27
C ALA A 133 14.99 5.36 -8.04
N ALA A 134 15.36 6.30 -7.17
CA ALA A 134 16.03 5.99 -5.92
C ALA A 134 15.12 5.32 -4.87
N PHE A 135 13.80 5.30 -5.07
CA PHE A 135 12.79 4.79 -4.13
C PHE A 135 11.85 3.76 -4.75
N SER A 136 11.68 3.78 -6.07
CA SER A 136 10.91 2.79 -6.80
C SER A 136 11.58 2.45 -8.12
N PRO A 137 11.71 1.18 -8.50
CA PRO A 137 12.27 0.81 -9.80
C PRO A 137 11.34 1.24 -10.93
N ASP A 138 10.04 1.24 -10.68
CA ASP A 138 8.98 1.64 -11.61
C ASP A 138 8.53 3.06 -11.30
N THR A 139 9.04 4.03 -12.08
CA THR A 139 8.88 5.45 -11.74
C THR A 139 7.54 6.07 -12.11
N TRP A 140 6.78 5.46 -13.01
CA TRP A 140 5.42 5.83 -13.34
C TRP A 140 4.52 4.62 -13.25
N THR A 141 3.53 4.68 -12.38
CA THR A 141 2.61 3.59 -12.11
C THR A 141 1.16 4.04 -12.21
N TRP A 142 0.29 3.09 -12.47
CA TRP A 142 -1.15 3.22 -12.41
C TRP A 142 -1.72 2.08 -11.60
N GLU A 143 -2.53 2.41 -10.63
CA GLU A 143 -3.24 1.48 -9.78
C GLU A 143 -4.74 1.58 -10.00
N ILE A 144 -5.42 0.44 -10.02
CA ILE A 144 -6.87 0.33 -9.85
C ILE A 144 -7.11 -0.50 -8.60
N ARG A 145 -7.81 0.06 -7.62
CA ARG A 145 -8.13 -0.59 -6.35
C ARG A 145 -9.65 -0.67 -6.16
N PRO A 146 -10.28 -1.80 -6.52
CA PRO A 146 -11.61 -2.12 -6.02
C PRO A 146 -11.58 -2.23 -4.50
N ILE A 147 -12.60 -1.73 -3.82
CA ILE A 147 -12.73 -1.74 -2.36
C ILE A 147 -14.08 -2.34 -2.05
N ILE A 148 -14.12 -3.36 -1.22
CA ILE A 148 -15.35 -4.04 -0.82
C ILE A 148 -15.31 -4.25 0.67
N ASP A 149 -16.24 -3.63 1.39
CA ASP A 149 -16.28 -3.77 2.84
C ASP A 149 -17.65 -4.17 3.40
N LYS A 150 -17.63 -4.65 4.63
CA LYS A 150 -18.84 -5.04 5.35
C LYS A 150 -18.66 -4.96 6.85
N LYS A 151 -19.60 -4.25 7.50
CA LYS A 151 -19.78 -4.32 8.95
C LYS A 151 -20.80 -5.41 9.30
N LEU A 152 -20.40 -6.36 10.16
CA LEU A 152 -21.21 -7.49 10.63
C LEU A 152 -21.22 -7.51 12.16
N GLY A 153 -22.17 -6.81 12.76
CA GLY A 153 -22.18 -6.59 14.20
C GLY A 153 -20.91 -5.88 14.65
N PRO A 154 -20.10 -6.46 15.57
CA PRO A 154 -18.84 -5.85 16.00
C PRO A 154 -17.68 -6.10 15.02
N TRP A 155 -17.85 -6.96 14.01
CA TRP A 155 -16.81 -7.28 13.03
C TRP A 155 -16.85 -6.32 11.84
N TYR A 156 -15.68 -5.92 11.37
CA TYR A 156 -15.50 -5.19 10.11
C TYR A 156 -14.54 -5.97 9.21
N LEU A 157 -14.96 -6.17 7.99
CA LEU A 157 -14.21 -6.88 6.95
C LEU A 157 -14.01 -5.94 5.78
N ASP A 158 -12.79 -5.85 5.28
CA ASP A 158 -12.44 -5.03 4.13
C ASP A 158 -11.47 -5.78 3.21
N LEU A 159 -11.72 -5.69 1.91
CA LEU A 159 -10.95 -6.33 0.86
C LEU A 159 -10.67 -5.32 -0.25
N ASN A 160 -9.39 -5.10 -0.53
CA ASN A 160 -8.89 -4.25 -1.61
C ASN A 160 -8.06 -5.10 -2.60
N PRO A 161 -8.67 -5.75 -3.60
CA PRO A 161 -7.95 -6.52 -4.62
C PRO A 161 -7.32 -5.57 -5.65
N THR A 162 -6.16 -5.04 -5.34
CA THR A 162 -5.47 -4.01 -6.10
C THR A 162 -4.81 -4.58 -7.35
N LEU A 163 -4.85 -3.82 -8.41
CA LEU A 163 -4.24 -4.10 -9.71
C LEU A 163 -3.31 -2.96 -10.09
N ASP A 164 -2.03 -3.28 -10.30
CA ASP A 164 -0.99 -2.32 -10.57
C ASP A 164 -0.44 -2.47 -12.00
N ARG A 165 -0.07 -1.36 -12.61
CA ARG A 165 0.55 -1.32 -13.93
C ARG A 165 1.68 -0.31 -13.97
N SER A 166 2.88 -0.77 -14.31
CA SER A 166 4.00 0.11 -14.59
C SER A 166 3.94 0.67 -16.01
N PHE A 167 4.17 1.99 -16.15
CA PHE A 167 4.33 2.67 -17.43
C PHE A 167 5.79 3.01 -17.75
N HIS A 168 6.65 3.04 -16.73
CA HIS A 168 8.08 3.31 -16.91
C HIS A 168 8.89 2.62 -15.81
N GLY A 169 9.81 1.77 -16.23
CA GLY A 169 10.67 0.97 -15.38
C GLY A 169 10.80 -0.47 -15.85
N PRO A 170 11.43 -1.35 -15.09
CA PRO A 170 11.68 -2.74 -15.49
C PRO A 170 10.40 -3.57 -15.64
N SER A 171 9.32 -3.21 -14.96
CA SER A 171 8.08 -3.98 -14.96
C SER A 171 7.11 -3.63 -16.11
N VAL A 172 7.44 -2.68 -16.96
CA VAL A 172 6.57 -2.26 -18.09
C VAL A 172 6.07 -3.43 -18.93
N ASN A 173 6.91 -4.44 -19.14
CA ASN A 173 6.60 -5.62 -19.97
C ASN A 173 6.01 -6.79 -19.17
N GLN A 174 5.87 -6.70 -17.86
CA GLN A 174 5.37 -7.80 -17.02
C GLN A 174 3.83 -7.88 -17.00
N GLY A 175 3.16 -6.81 -17.42
CA GLY A 175 1.70 -6.77 -17.48
C GLY A 175 1.08 -6.12 -16.25
N VAL A 176 -0.12 -6.58 -15.89
CA VAL A 176 -0.82 -6.14 -14.69
C VAL A 176 -0.41 -7.03 -13.53
N GLU A 177 -0.09 -6.42 -12.39
CA GLU A 177 0.29 -7.08 -11.16
C GLU A 177 -0.88 -7.10 -10.18
N PHE A 178 -0.85 -8.01 -9.23
CA PHE A 178 -1.90 -8.19 -8.23
C PHE A 178 -1.37 -8.02 -6.82
N SER A 179 -1.92 -7.03 -6.12
CA SER A 179 -1.51 -6.61 -4.77
C SER A 179 -2.73 -6.57 -3.83
N PRO A 180 -3.21 -7.73 -3.31
CA PRO A 180 -4.39 -7.77 -2.45
C PRO A 180 -4.08 -7.25 -1.05
N ASN A 181 -4.97 -6.38 -0.53
CA ASN A 181 -4.94 -5.93 0.86
C ASN A 181 -6.24 -6.31 1.55
N VAL A 182 -6.16 -6.75 2.80
CA VAL A 182 -7.30 -7.24 3.58
C VAL A 182 -7.23 -6.71 5.00
N LYS A 183 -8.36 -6.29 5.57
CA LYS A 183 -8.49 -5.96 6.99
C LYS A 183 -9.65 -6.73 7.62
N ILE A 184 -9.39 -7.29 8.78
CA ILE A 184 -10.39 -7.87 9.66
C ILE A 184 -10.22 -7.21 11.02
N SER A 185 -11.24 -6.50 11.51
CA SER A 185 -11.19 -5.87 12.82
C SER A 185 -12.46 -6.13 13.64
N TYR A 186 -12.34 -5.94 14.93
CA TYR A 186 -13.39 -6.16 15.92
C TYR A 186 -13.49 -4.96 16.85
N ASP A 187 -14.71 -4.44 17.06
CA ASP A 187 -14.97 -3.37 18.02
C ASP A 187 -14.80 -3.89 19.46
N ILE A 188 -13.66 -3.58 20.07
CA ILE A 188 -13.39 -3.91 21.49
C ILE A 188 -14.24 -3.02 22.40
N THR A 189 -14.36 -1.76 21.99
CA THR A 189 -15.25 -0.77 22.62
C THR A 189 -15.93 0.06 21.51
N ASN A 190 -16.79 1.01 21.91
CA ASN A 190 -17.38 1.97 20.98
C ASN A 190 -16.39 3.01 20.42
N LYS A 191 -15.12 2.97 20.84
CA LYS A 191 -14.06 3.90 20.41
C LYS A 191 -12.79 3.21 19.94
N ILE A 192 -12.64 1.93 20.19
CA ILE A 192 -11.41 1.19 19.88
C ILE A 192 -11.79 -0.09 19.16
N ALA A 193 -11.27 -0.27 17.97
CA ALA A 193 -11.28 -1.54 17.27
C ALA A 193 -9.85 -2.09 17.19
N GLY A 194 -9.71 -3.40 17.35
CA GLY A 194 -8.45 -4.12 17.14
C GLY A 194 -8.59 -5.05 15.96
N GLY A 195 -7.55 -5.20 15.15
CA GLY A 195 -7.63 -5.99 13.94
C GLY A 195 -6.31 -6.54 13.47
N LEU A 196 -6.40 -7.23 12.35
CA LEU A 196 -5.28 -7.70 11.56
C LEU A 196 -5.45 -7.20 10.14
N GLU A 197 -4.41 -6.57 9.63
CA GLU A 197 -4.31 -6.17 8.24
C GLU A 197 -3.27 -7.05 7.54
N TYR A 198 -3.56 -7.40 6.31
CA TYR A 198 -2.66 -8.13 5.42
C TYR A 198 -2.41 -7.32 4.17
N TYR A 199 -1.16 -7.24 3.75
CA TYR A 199 -0.71 -6.61 2.53
C TYR A 199 0.12 -7.59 1.72
N GLY A 200 -0.26 -7.76 0.45
CA GLY A 200 0.40 -8.67 -0.47
C GLY A 200 0.77 -8.00 -1.78
N ALA A 201 1.88 -8.42 -2.39
CA ALA A 201 2.18 -8.19 -3.79
C ALA A 201 2.61 -9.52 -4.41
N TYR A 202 1.79 -10.05 -5.30
CA TYR A 202 1.95 -11.41 -5.82
C TYR A 202 2.66 -11.44 -7.16
N GLY A 203 2.87 -10.27 -7.77
CA GLY A 203 3.44 -10.13 -9.10
C GLY A 203 2.40 -10.25 -10.22
N PRO A 204 2.84 -10.54 -11.46
CA PRO A 204 1.99 -10.48 -12.64
C PRO A 204 0.82 -11.46 -12.60
N LEU A 205 -0.37 -11.02 -13.03
CA LEU A 205 -1.56 -11.89 -13.17
C LEU A 205 -1.36 -13.06 -14.14
N THR A 206 -0.43 -12.93 -15.07
CA THR A 206 -0.09 -13.96 -16.06
C THR A 206 0.71 -15.11 -15.48
N GLY A 207 1.25 -14.96 -14.27
CA GLY A 207 2.02 -15.94 -13.53
C GLY A 207 2.63 -15.30 -12.30
N PHE A 208 2.03 -15.59 -11.13
CA PHE A 208 2.50 -15.05 -9.87
C PHE A 208 3.95 -15.44 -9.58
N ASP A 209 4.65 -14.54 -8.92
CA ASP A 209 6.01 -14.79 -8.46
C ASP A 209 6.05 -15.98 -7.47
N PRO A 210 7.18 -16.67 -7.35
CA PRO A 210 7.36 -17.65 -6.28
C PRO A 210 7.08 -17.04 -4.92
N VAL A 211 6.41 -17.75 -4.01
CA VAL A 211 5.96 -17.24 -2.69
C VAL A 211 7.08 -16.53 -1.90
N ARG A 212 8.31 -17.00 -2.01
CA ARG A 212 9.48 -16.39 -1.35
C ARG A 212 9.84 -15.01 -1.91
N ASP A 213 9.43 -14.73 -3.16
CA ASP A 213 9.75 -13.50 -3.90
C ASP A 213 8.52 -12.56 -3.97
N GLN A 214 7.35 -13.01 -3.51
CA GLN A 214 6.17 -12.18 -3.25
C GLN A 214 6.40 -11.33 -2.01
N GLU A 215 5.71 -10.19 -1.92
CA GLU A 215 5.63 -9.46 -0.67
C GLU A 215 4.43 -9.93 0.13
N GLN A 216 4.63 -10.14 1.42
CA GLN A 216 3.57 -10.52 2.33
C GLN A 216 3.86 -9.96 3.72
N GLN A 217 2.97 -9.09 4.20
CA GLN A 217 3.07 -8.43 5.49
C GLN A 217 1.77 -8.57 6.28
N PHE A 218 1.91 -8.72 7.59
CA PHE A 218 0.80 -8.77 8.53
C PHE A 218 0.98 -7.70 9.59
N PHE A 219 -0.07 -6.89 9.80
CA PHE A 219 -0.10 -5.80 10.77
C PHE A 219 -1.22 -6.04 11.79
N PRO A 220 -0.95 -6.60 12.98
CA PRO A 220 -1.78 -6.29 14.13
C PRO A 220 -1.96 -4.78 14.27
N SER A 221 -3.20 -4.31 14.29
CA SER A 221 -3.50 -2.88 14.26
C SER A 221 -4.63 -2.50 15.21
N ILE A 222 -4.67 -1.22 15.55
CA ILE A 222 -5.77 -0.62 16.29
C ILE A 222 -6.27 0.62 15.55
N ASP A 223 -7.59 0.79 15.53
CA ASP A 223 -8.26 2.02 15.12
C ASP A 223 -8.85 2.70 16.35
N VAL A 224 -8.67 4.02 16.46
CA VAL A 224 -9.21 4.79 17.59
C VAL A 224 -10.15 5.88 17.08
N ASP A 225 -11.40 5.84 17.51
CA ASP A 225 -12.40 6.86 17.20
C ASP A 225 -12.26 8.06 18.15
N PHE A 226 -11.64 9.13 17.66
CA PHE A 226 -11.58 10.44 18.30
C PHE A 226 -12.76 11.36 17.91
N GLY A 227 -13.74 10.83 17.19
CA GLY A 227 -14.91 11.53 16.67
C GLY A 227 -14.87 11.69 15.13
N PRO A 228 -15.99 12.12 14.53
CA PRO A 228 -16.22 12.02 13.07
C PRO A 228 -15.26 12.86 12.20
N GLN A 229 -14.49 13.74 12.82
CA GLN A 229 -13.51 14.56 12.11
C GLN A 229 -12.11 13.94 12.07
N TRP A 230 -11.89 12.87 12.84
CA TRP A 230 -10.57 12.27 12.99
C TRP A 230 -10.54 10.87 12.44
N GLU A 231 -9.37 10.50 11.96
CA GLU A 231 -8.99 9.13 11.65
C GLU A 231 -7.70 8.82 12.37
N PHE A 232 -7.60 7.64 12.95
CA PHE A 232 -6.37 7.17 13.58
C PHE A 232 -6.27 5.66 13.43
N ASN A 233 -5.17 5.23 12.85
CA ASN A 233 -4.77 3.82 12.79
C ASN A 233 -3.32 3.71 13.22
N PHE A 234 -3.01 2.68 14.00
CA PHE A 234 -1.66 2.35 14.40
C PHE A 234 -1.45 0.84 14.27
N GLY A 235 -0.30 0.43 13.75
CA GLY A 235 0.02 -0.99 13.60
C GLY A 235 1.51 -1.26 13.64
N VAL A 236 1.84 -2.52 13.96
CA VAL A 236 3.21 -3.04 13.89
C VAL A 236 3.21 -4.21 12.93
N GLY A 237 3.93 -4.09 11.83
CA GLY A 237 3.94 -5.04 10.73
C GLY A 237 5.14 -5.96 10.75
N VAL A 238 4.89 -7.22 10.38
CA VAL A 238 5.92 -8.24 10.20
C VAL A 238 5.86 -8.75 8.76
N GLY A 239 6.96 -8.59 8.02
CA GLY A 239 7.15 -9.21 6.72
C GLY A 239 7.57 -10.66 6.88
N VAL A 240 6.89 -11.56 6.14
CA VAL A 240 7.10 -13.01 6.28
C VAL A 240 7.81 -13.64 5.08
N THR A 241 8.15 -12.84 4.08
CA THR A 241 8.92 -13.25 2.90
C THR A 241 10.22 -12.47 2.80
N ARG A 242 11.16 -12.94 1.99
CA ARG A 242 12.46 -12.26 1.86
C ARG A 242 12.41 -10.94 1.07
N SER A 243 11.34 -10.73 0.30
CA SER A 243 11.13 -9.51 -0.50
C SER A 243 10.46 -8.40 0.28
N THR A 244 10.11 -8.67 1.55
CA THR A 244 9.40 -7.75 2.43
C THR A 244 10.33 -7.21 3.51
N ASP A 245 10.17 -5.95 3.89
CA ASP A 245 10.78 -5.42 5.10
C ASP A 245 10.26 -6.20 6.33
N HIS A 246 11.17 -6.58 7.24
CA HIS A 246 10.86 -7.53 8.30
C HIS A 246 10.04 -6.93 9.43
N LEU A 247 10.24 -5.66 9.76
CA LEU A 247 9.55 -5.00 10.86
C LEU A 247 9.30 -3.54 10.52
N ILE A 248 8.00 -3.16 10.48
CA ILE A 248 7.55 -1.80 10.21
C ILE A 248 6.59 -1.36 11.31
N VAL A 249 6.70 -0.12 11.74
CA VAL A 249 5.71 0.54 12.60
C VAL A 249 4.99 1.58 11.75
N LYS A 250 3.67 1.52 11.69
CA LYS A 250 2.86 2.51 10.97
C LYS A 250 1.95 3.30 11.90
N CYS A 251 1.73 4.55 11.55
CA CYS A 251 0.77 5.43 12.19
C CYS A 251 0.07 6.28 11.13
N ILE A 252 -1.24 6.29 11.11
CA ILE A 252 -2.05 7.15 10.25
C ILE A 252 -2.85 8.08 11.13
N ILE A 253 -2.77 9.37 10.86
CA ILE A 253 -3.55 10.41 11.52
C ILE A 253 -4.20 11.28 10.44
N GLY A 254 -5.54 11.28 10.42
CA GLY A 254 -6.31 12.09 9.50
C GLY A 254 -7.24 13.07 10.19
N ARG A 255 -7.49 14.23 9.56
CA ARG A 255 -8.45 15.20 10.03
C ARG A 255 -9.27 15.80 8.89
N ARG A 256 -10.59 15.82 9.08
CA ARG A 256 -11.56 16.39 8.14
C ARG A 256 -11.90 17.83 8.50
N PHE A 257 -11.90 18.72 7.50
CA PHE A 257 -12.27 20.12 7.59
C PHE A 257 -13.44 20.40 6.65
N SER A 258 -14.61 20.71 7.20
CA SER A 258 -15.79 21.05 6.42
C SER A 258 -15.85 22.55 6.10
N TRP A 259 -16.14 22.88 4.84
CA TRP A 259 -16.22 24.27 4.38
C TRP A 259 -17.65 24.79 4.54
N PRO A 260 -17.84 25.97 5.16
CA PRO A 260 -19.16 26.55 5.37
C PRO A 260 -19.86 26.84 4.03
N HIS A 261 -21.19 26.78 4.04
CA HIS A 261 -21.99 27.24 2.89
C HIS A 261 -21.67 28.73 2.67
N GLY A 262 -21.18 29.09 1.50
CA GLY A 262 -21.16 30.49 1.10
C GLY A 262 -22.59 31.03 1.22
N LYS A 263 -22.79 32.08 2.02
CA LYS A 263 -24.10 32.76 2.02
C LYS A 263 -24.36 33.24 0.58
N LYS A 264 -25.38 32.67 -0.05
CA LYS A 264 -25.91 33.23 -1.30
C LYS A 264 -26.57 34.56 -1.03
#